data_14b6f16410a517ee150409facd28d7d9
#
_entry.id   14b6f16410a517ee150409facd28d7d9
#
_cell.length_a   1.000
_cell.length_b   1.000
_cell.length_c   1.000
_cell.angle_alpha   90.00
_cell.angle_beta   90.00
_cell.angle_gamma   90.00
#
_symmetry.space_group_name_H-M   'P 1'
#
loop_
_entity.id
_entity.type
_entity.pdbx_description
1 polymer ?
#
loop_
_entity_poly.entity_id
_entity_poly.type
_entity_poly.pdbx_seq_one_letter_code
_entity_poly.pdbx_strand_id
1 'polypeptide(L)'
;MFNGLIREIAQVASFSGDLLRLRARYRPALGDSVAVNGACLSVTRLFADGFAVQLSSETASAIAMQNLRGPVHIEPAMRLGERIDGHLIQGHVDAVGEIYKISKLASGIDFFIRAPLHIAPLLAPKGSVAIDGVSLTINEVLEGGNFTHKEPRGANFSGASLHGQNFSSSNSIREPNSLGANLKSKAQSCAIRLTIIPLTLKDTLFGTYKIGRRVNIETDLLARYVAAQLGFAGGRPASCGTVAACDMNAEGEKEGLSWDAVDKILSLY
;
A
#
# COMPACT_ATOMS: atom_id res chain seq x y z
N MET A 1 -12.59 10.20 0.07
CA MET A 1 -11.21 10.48 0.53
C MET A 1 -11.16 10.38 2.04
N PHE A 2 -10.09 9.86 2.58
CA PHE A 2 -9.84 9.58 3.99
C PHE A 2 -8.48 10.12 4.39
N ASN A 3 -8.20 10.15 5.68
CA ASN A 3 -6.98 10.71 6.25
C ASN A 3 -6.04 9.63 6.82
N GLY A 4 -6.59 8.43 7.06
CA GLY A 4 -5.88 7.32 7.71
C GLY A 4 -5.81 7.44 9.22
N LEU A 5 -6.72 8.20 9.80
CA LEU A 5 -6.92 8.31 11.24
C LEU A 5 -8.19 7.56 11.63
N ILE A 6 -8.04 6.41 12.24
CA ILE A 6 -9.16 5.56 12.64
C ILE A 6 -10.02 6.29 13.66
N ARG A 7 -11.31 6.41 13.36
CA ARG A 7 -12.27 7.08 14.23
C ARG A 7 -12.94 6.14 15.20
N GLU A 8 -13.11 4.88 14.82
CA GLU A 8 -13.73 3.86 15.66
C GLU A 8 -13.29 2.46 15.24
N ILE A 9 -13.22 1.56 16.20
CA ILE A 9 -13.15 0.11 15.99
C ILE A 9 -14.57 -0.43 16.07
N ALA A 10 -15.17 -0.73 14.92
CA ALA A 10 -16.50 -1.31 14.81
C ALA A 10 -16.46 -2.84 14.87
N GLN A 11 -17.61 -3.46 15.14
CA GLN A 11 -17.77 -4.91 15.16
C GLN A 11 -18.56 -5.39 13.94
N VAL A 12 -18.04 -6.36 13.22
CA VAL A 12 -18.80 -7.05 12.19
C VAL A 12 -19.92 -7.85 12.85
N ALA A 13 -21.16 -7.49 12.55
CA ALA A 13 -22.35 -8.19 13.04
C ALA A 13 -22.70 -9.37 12.16
N SER A 14 -22.61 -9.20 10.83
CA SER A 14 -22.80 -10.24 9.84
C SER A 14 -22.18 -9.85 8.50
N PHE A 15 -21.83 -10.86 7.72
CA PHE A 15 -21.44 -10.70 6.33
C PHE A 15 -22.15 -11.77 5.51
N SER A 16 -23.00 -11.36 4.58
CA SER A 16 -23.80 -12.27 3.76
C SER A 16 -23.95 -11.73 2.36
N GLY A 17 -23.57 -12.53 1.37
CA GLY A 17 -23.48 -12.07 -0.02
C GLY A 17 -22.45 -10.94 -0.15
N ASP A 18 -22.92 -9.78 -0.58
CA ASP A 18 -22.16 -8.55 -0.74
C ASP A 18 -22.38 -7.52 0.38
N LEU A 19 -23.21 -7.85 1.38
CA LEU A 19 -23.63 -6.95 2.43
C LEU A 19 -22.87 -7.22 3.74
N LEU A 20 -22.06 -6.25 4.16
CA LEU A 20 -21.35 -6.24 5.44
C LEU A 20 -22.09 -5.36 6.44
N ARG A 21 -22.67 -5.97 7.50
CA ARG A 21 -23.31 -5.25 8.60
C ARG A 21 -22.31 -5.01 9.73
N LEU A 22 -22.24 -3.76 10.18
CA LEU A 22 -21.37 -3.30 11.27
C LEU A 22 -22.20 -2.80 12.45
N ARG A 23 -21.79 -3.16 13.65
CA ARG A 23 -22.19 -2.46 14.90
C ARG A 23 -21.16 -1.38 15.16
N ALA A 24 -21.63 -0.14 15.26
CA ALA A 24 -20.77 1.03 15.42
C ALA A 24 -21.52 2.11 16.18
N ARG A 25 -20.79 3.02 16.82
CA ARG A 25 -21.36 4.25 17.42
C ARG A 25 -21.54 5.33 16.35
N TYR A 26 -20.65 5.34 15.36
CA TYR A 26 -20.76 6.26 14.23
C TYR A 26 -22.09 6.07 13.50
N ARG A 27 -22.72 7.17 13.11
CA ARG A 27 -24.02 7.21 12.45
C ARG A 27 -23.88 7.91 11.10
N PRO A 28 -23.62 7.18 10.01
CA PRO A 28 -23.61 7.73 8.66
C PRO A 28 -25.00 8.00 8.14
N ALA A 29 -25.09 8.73 7.03
CA ALA A 29 -26.28 8.77 6.18
C ALA A 29 -26.23 7.66 5.10
N LEU A 30 -27.37 7.36 4.47
CA LEU A 30 -27.42 6.49 3.29
C LEU A 30 -26.61 7.14 2.16
N GLY A 31 -25.79 6.36 1.49
CA GLY A 31 -24.91 6.82 0.41
C GLY A 31 -23.55 7.38 0.89
N ASP A 32 -23.36 7.56 2.19
CA ASP A 32 -22.04 7.96 2.71
C ASP A 32 -20.97 6.92 2.36
N SER A 33 -19.76 7.41 2.14
CA SER A 33 -18.56 6.58 2.04
C SER A 33 -17.91 6.40 3.42
N VAL A 34 -17.66 5.15 3.78
CA VAL A 34 -16.93 4.78 5.00
C VAL A 34 -15.80 3.83 4.63
N ALA A 35 -14.57 4.11 5.07
CA ALA A 35 -13.48 3.16 4.95
C ALA A 35 -13.62 2.06 6.02
N VAL A 36 -13.60 0.80 5.61
CA VAL A 36 -13.60 -0.38 6.49
C VAL A 36 -12.32 -1.15 6.25
N ASN A 37 -11.45 -1.22 7.27
CA ASN A 37 -10.08 -1.72 7.11
C ASN A 37 -9.39 -1.13 5.85
N GLY A 38 -9.59 0.17 5.59
CA GLY A 38 -9.02 0.90 4.46
C GLY A 38 -9.77 0.75 3.13
N ALA A 39 -10.77 -0.11 3.02
CA ALA A 39 -11.57 -0.20 1.79
C ALA A 39 -12.74 0.79 1.84
N CYS A 40 -12.87 1.64 0.82
CA CYS A 40 -13.98 2.59 0.67
C CYS A 40 -15.25 1.84 0.28
N LEU A 41 -16.26 1.90 1.14
CA LEU A 41 -17.54 1.21 0.96
C LEU A 41 -18.71 2.19 1.14
N SER A 42 -19.78 2.02 0.37
CA SER A 42 -20.98 2.85 0.45
C SER A 42 -21.98 2.29 1.46
N VAL A 43 -22.52 3.16 2.29
CA VAL A 43 -23.58 2.83 3.26
C VAL A 43 -24.89 2.62 2.53
N THR A 44 -25.47 1.42 2.66
CA THR A 44 -26.71 1.03 1.95
C THR A 44 -27.88 0.78 2.87
N ARG A 45 -27.67 0.54 4.17
CA ARG A 45 -28.73 0.36 5.18
C ARG A 45 -28.32 0.91 6.52
N LEU A 46 -29.29 1.45 7.26
CA LEU A 46 -29.11 1.96 8.63
C LEU A 46 -29.84 1.07 9.63
N PHE A 47 -29.25 0.90 10.82
CA PHE A 47 -29.81 0.15 11.93
C PHE A 47 -29.66 0.95 13.23
N ALA A 48 -30.45 0.63 14.26
CA ALA A 48 -30.36 1.29 15.55
C ALA A 48 -28.97 1.16 16.20
N ASP A 49 -28.27 0.04 15.94
CA ASP A 49 -26.96 -0.30 16.52
C ASP A 49 -25.78 -0.13 15.53
N GLY A 50 -26.03 0.42 14.30
CA GLY A 50 -24.98 0.59 13.30
C GLY A 50 -25.53 0.75 11.89
N PHE A 51 -24.81 0.21 10.90
CA PHE A 51 -25.14 0.34 9.49
C PHE A 51 -24.65 -0.86 8.68
N ALA A 52 -25.04 -0.97 7.43
CA ALA A 52 -24.46 -1.91 6.49
C ALA A 52 -23.88 -1.19 5.28
N VAL A 53 -22.81 -1.74 4.79
CA VAL A 53 -22.09 -1.31 3.58
C VAL A 53 -22.08 -2.43 2.55
N GLN A 54 -22.01 -2.07 1.27
CA GLN A 54 -21.99 -3.02 0.17
C GLN A 54 -20.59 -3.16 -0.40
N LEU A 55 -20.17 -4.40 -0.66
CA LEU A 55 -18.92 -4.75 -1.32
C LEU A 55 -19.20 -5.13 -2.77
N SER A 56 -18.49 -4.51 -3.72
CA SER A 56 -18.46 -5.01 -5.09
C SER A 56 -17.59 -6.28 -5.18
N SER A 57 -17.80 -7.08 -6.24
CA SER A 57 -16.93 -8.25 -6.52
C SER A 57 -15.46 -7.84 -6.71
N GLU A 58 -15.22 -6.68 -7.32
CA GLU A 58 -13.88 -6.11 -7.49
C GLU A 58 -13.24 -5.80 -6.13
N THR A 59 -13.94 -5.07 -5.26
CA THR A 59 -13.45 -4.79 -3.90
C THR A 59 -13.18 -6.08 -3.14
N ALA A 60 -14.09 -7.06 -3.20
CA ALA A 60 -13.92 -8.33 -2.51
C ALA A 60 -12.69 -9.11 -2.98
N SER A 61 -12.30 -8.99 -4.26
CA SER A 61 -11.09 -9.61 -4.80
C SER A 61 -9.79 -8.90 -4.40
N ALA A 62 -9.86 -7.59 -4.10
CA ALA A 62 -8.71 -6.75 -3.81
C ALA A 62 -8.31 -6.71 -2.33
N ILE A 63 -9.19 -7.08 -1.41
CA ILE A 63 -8.99 -6.91 0.03
C ILE A 63 -8.79 -8.23 0.79
N ALA A 64 -8.29 -8.14 2.01
CA ALA A 64 -8.14 -9.25 2.93
C ALA A 64 -9.50 -9.65 3.55
N MET A 65 -10.36 -10.31 2.77
CA MET A 65 -11.74 -10.70 3.13
C MET A 65 -11.85 -11.45 4.46
N GLN A 66 -10.85 -12.28 4.81
CA GLN A 66 -10.82 -13.02 6.08
C GLN A 66 -10.80 -12.10 7.31
N ASN A 67 -10.41 -10.82 7.15
CA ASN A 67 -10.40 -9.83 8.21
C ASN A 67 -11.76 -9.13 8.43
N LEU A 68 -12.74 -9.39 7.56
CA LEU A 68 -14.11 -8.90 7.74
C LEU A 68 -14.89 -9.80 8.71
N ARG A 69 -14.27 -10.09 9.85
CA ARG A 69 -14.84 -10.87 10.96
C ARG A 69 -14.35 -10.27 12.28
N GLY A 70 -15.26 -10.03 13.20
CA GLY A 70 -14.91 -9.41 14.49
C GLY A 70 -14.64 -7.91 14.36
N PRO A 71 -13.60 -7.38 15.03
CA PRO A 71 -13.31 -5.95 15.02
C PRO A 71 -12.69 -5.50 13.69
N VAL A 72 -13.12 -4.32 13.21
CA VAL A 72 -12.62 -3.66 12.00
C VAL A 72 -12.40 -2.18 12.27
N HIS A 73 -11.41 -1.59 11.62
CA HIS A 73 -11.25 -0.14 11.57
C HIS A 73 -12.37 0.49 10.76
N ILE A 74 -12.93 1.61 11.23
CA ILE A 74 -13.77 2.47 10.41
C ILE A 74 -13.28 3.92 10.47
N GLU A 75 -13.38 4.57 9.31
CA GLU A 75 -13.12 5.99 9.15
C GLU A 75 -14.18 6.59 8.22
N PRO A 76 -14.90 7.64 8.64
CA PRO A 76 -15.77 8.42 7.77
C PRO A 76 -14.98 9.16 6.70
N ALA A 77 -15.58 9.41 5.54
CA ALA A 77 -14.97 10.29 4.55
C ALA A 77 -14.73 11.69 5.12
N MET A 78 -13.57 12.27 4.76
CA MET A 78 -13.22 13.64 5.13
C MET A 78 -14.21 14.64 4.55
N ARG A 79 -14.40 15.73 5.27
CA ARG A 79 -15.14 16.92 4.81
C ARG A 79 -14.18 18.00 4.34
N LEU A 80 -14.66 18.87 3.46
CA LEU A 80 -13.88 20.03 3.04
C LEU A 80 -13.54 20.92 4.25
N GLY A 81 -12.27 21.29 4.39
CA GLY A 81 -11.78 22.11 5.50
C GLY A 81 -11.29 21.33 6.72
N GLU A 82 -11.43 19.99 6.73
CA GLU A 82 -10.82 19.17 7.78
C GLU A 82 -9.29 19.11 7.64
N ARG A 83 -8.61 18.93 8.78
CA ARG A 83 -7.15 18.77 8.80
C ARG A 83 -6.75 17.43 8.19
N ILE A 84 -5.63 17.41 7.48
CA ILE A 84 -5.00 16.20 6.96
C ILE A 84 -3.79 15.90 7.85
N ASP A 85 -3.99 15.13 8.92
CA ASP A 85 -2.92 14.77 9.86
C ASP A 85 -2.18 13.48 9.45
N GLY A 86 -2.75 12.67 8.55
CA GLY A 86 -2.13 11.52 7.90
C GLY A 86 -1.67 11.85 6.48
N HIS A 87 -2.25 11.17 5.49
CA HIS A 87 -2.06 11.47 4.07
C HIS A 87 -3.38 11.24 3.31
N LEU A 88 -3.41 11.60 2.03
CA LEU A 88 -4.62 11.43 1.19
C LEU A 88 -4.82 9.95 0.84
N ILE A 89 -5.84 9.33 1.42
CA ILE A 89 -6.22 7.94 1.21
C ILE A 89 -7.55 7.90 0.46
N GLN A 90 -7.63 7.10 -0.59
CA GLN A 90 -8.87 6.95 -1.37
C GLN A 90 -9.77 5.84 -0.84
N GLY A 91 -9.19 4.86 -0.15
CA GLY A 91 -9.84 3.61 0.21
C GLY A 91 -9.82 2.60 -0.95
N HIS A 92 -8.89 2.76 -1.88
CA HIS A 92 -8.70 1.89 -3.03
C HIS A 92 -7.46 1.03 -2.79
N VAL A 93 -7.68 -0.15 -2.24
CA VAL A 93 -6.62 -1.08 -1.85
C VAL A 93 -5.86 -1.56 -3.09
N ASP A 94 -4.55 -1.35 -3.12
CA ASP A 94 -3.67 -1.76 -4.22
C ASP A 94 -3.24 -3.22 -4.12
N ALA A 95 -3.09 -3.71 -2.88
CA ALA A 95 -2.60 -5.07 -2.64
C ALA A 95 -2.98 -5.57 -1.25
N VAL A 96 -2.90 -6.89 -1.10
CA VAL A 96 -2.93 -7.54 0.22
C VAL A 96 -1.52 -8.00 0.57
N GLY A 97 -0.99 -7.48 1.68
CA GLY A 97 0.27 -7.91 2.28
C GLY A 97 0.08 -8.91 3.40
N GLU A 98 1.21 -9.40 3.95
CA GLU A 98 1.23 -10.30 5.10
C GLU A 98 2.29 -9.86 6.11
N ILE A 99 1.92 -9.77 7.38
CA ILE A 99 2.86 -9.51 8.48
C ILE A 99 3.70 -10.76 8.68
N TYR A 100 5.00 -10.70 8.36
CA TYR A 100 5.88 -11.87 8.51
C TYR A 100 6.82 -11.80 9.70
N LYS A 101 6.99 -10.60 10.29
CA LYS A 101 7.81 -10.39 11.49
C LYS A 101 7.29 -9.23 12.31
N ILE A 102 7.37 -9.34 13.63
CA ILE A 102 7.07 -8.28 14.60
C ILE A 102 8.24 -8.19 15.57
N SER A 103 8.78 -6.99 15.81
CA SER A 103 9.87 -6.76 16.75
C SER A 103 9.50 -5.64 17.72
N LYS A 104 9.61 -5.89 19.02
CA LYS A 104 9.39 -4.87 20.04
C LYS A 104 10.62 -3.97 20.18
N LEU A 105 10.40 -2.68 20.24
CA LEU A 105 11.40 -1.65 20.52
C LEU A 105 11.04 -0.92 21.82
N ALA A 106 11.97 -0.16 22.37
CA ALA A 106 11.70 0.68 23.53
C ALA A 106 10.66 1.78 23.22
N SER A 107 10.63 2.27 21.97
CA SER A 107 9.76 3.38 21.52
C SER A 107 8.50 2.95 20.77
N GLY A 108 8.27 1.64 20.56
CA GLY A 108 7.15 1.15 19.76
C GLY A 108 7.32 -0.29 19.32
N ILE A 109 6.64 -0.64 18.24
CA ILE A 109 6.71 -2.00 17.66
C ILE A 109 6.98 -1.87 16.15
N ASP A 110 8.00 -2.58 15.67
CA ASP A 110 8.26 -2.74 14.25
C ASP A 110 7.40 -3.87 13.69
N PHE A 111 6.68 -3.55 12.62
CA PHE A 111 5.98 -4.52 11.78
C PHE A 111 6.69 -4.63 10.44
N PHE A 112 6.96 -5.86 10.03
CA PHE A 112 7.53 -6.18 8.73
C PHE A 112 6.46 -6.85 7.90
N ILE A 113 6.08 -6.20 6.80
CA ILE A 113 4.97 -6.62 5.95
C ILE A 113 5.51 -6.99 4.57
N ARG A 114 5.29 -8.24 4.16
CA ARG A 114 5.55 -8.68 2.79
C ARG A 114 4.45 -8.16 1.89
N ALA A 115 4.82 -7.62 0.75
CA ALA A 115 3.91 -7.09 -0.26
C ALA A 115 4.26 -7.64 -1.66
N PRO A 116 3.30 -7.71 -2.58
CA PRO A 116 3.56 -8.07 -3.97
C PRO A 116 4.53 -7.09 -4.64
N LEU A 117 5.40 -7.60 -5.50
CA LEU A 117 6.47 -6.79 -6.12
C LEU A 117 5.94 -5.65 -7.01
N HIS A 118 4.74 -5.81 -7.58
CA HIS A 118 4.16 -4.81 -8.49
C HIS A 118 3.91 -3.46 -7.81
N ILE A 119 3.74 -3.42 -6.48
CA ILE A 119 3.59 -2.14 -5.75
C ILE A 119 4.93 -1.57 -5.25
N ALA A 120 6.05 -2.30 -5.38
CA ALA A 120 7.36 -1.85 -4.89
C ALA A 120 7.77 -0.47 -5.44
N PRO A 121 7.56 -0.14 -6.74
CA PRO A 121 7.89 1.19 -7.28
C PRO A 121 7.09 2.35 -6.66
N LEU A 122 5.99 2.04 -5.95
CA LEU A 122 5.11 3.01 -5.30
C LEU A 122 5.46 3.21 -3.81
N LEU A 123 6.44 2.46 -3.31
CA LEU A 123 6.85 2.47 -1.91
C LEU A 123 8.22 3.13 -1.80
N ALA A 124 8.35 4.14 -0.95
CA ALA A 124 9.61 4.85 -0.74
C ALA A 124 9.92 4.97 0.76
N PRO A 125 11.18 4.81 1.19
CA PRO A 125 11.58 5.12 2.57
C PRO A 125 11.19 6.55 2.91
N LYS A 126 10.60 6.75 4.10
CA LYS A 126 10.02 8.03 4.57
C LYS A 126 8.74 8.47 3.84
N GLY A 127 8.27 7.75 2.83
CA GLY A 127 6.95 7.95 2.23
C GLY A 127 5.83 7.44 3.12
N SER A 128 4.59 7.71 2.71
CA SER A 128 3.38 7.27 3.39
C SER A 128 2.82 5.98 2.77
N VAL A 129 2.14 5.20 3.58
CA VAL A 129 1.36 4.03 3.17
C VAL A 129 0.19 3.85 4.11
N ALA A 130 -0.96 3.40 3.61
CA ALA A 130 -2.07 3.01 4.47
C ALA A 130 -2.10 1.48 4.63
N ILE A 131 -2.14 1.03 5.88
CA ILE A 131 -2.27 -0.39 6.24
C ILE A 131 -3.57 -0.60 7.01
N ASP A 132 -4.48 -1.41 6.47
CA ASP A 132 -5.84 -1.54 6.99
C ASP A 132 -6.48 -0.18 7.28
N GLY A 133 -6.21 0.83 6.43
CA GLY A 133 -6.70 2.20 6.53
C GLY A 133 -5.92 3.12 7.47
N VAL A 134 -4.91 2.65 8.19
CA VAL A 134 -4.08 3.47 9.08
C VAL A 134 -2.94 4.10 8.30
N SER A 135 -2.84 5.44 8.33
CA SER A 135 -1.72 6.19 7.75
C SER A 135 -0.44 5.94 8.52
N LEU A 136 0.60 5.47 7.84
CA LEU A 136 1.88 5.10 8.46
C LEU A 136 3.05 5.58 7.59
N THR A 137 4.18 5.85 8.24
CA THR A 137 5.44 6.17 7.55
C THR A 137 6.25 4.92 7.29
N ILE A 138 6.74 4.74 6.07
CA ILE A 138 7.63 3.66 5.69
C ILE A 138 9.03 3.97 6.24
N ASN A 139 9.54 3.11 7.15
CA ASN A 139 10.90 3.25 7.66
C ASN A 139 11.91 2.71 6.65
N GLU A 140 11.59 1.57 6.01
CA GLU A 140 12.49 0.86 5.11
C GLU A 140 11.71 0.05 4.08
N VAL A 141 12.23 -0.02 2.85
CA VAL A 141 11.75 -0.92 1.79
C VAL A 141 12.85 -1.95 1.54
N LEU A 142 12.49 -3.23 1.63
CA LEU A 142 13.37 -4.38 1.48
C LEU A 142 12.99 -5.12 0.19
N GLU A 143 13.94 -5.23 -0.74
CA GLU A 143 13.74 -5.92 -2.02
C GLU A 143 14.55 -7.21 -2.11
N GLY A 144 14.06 -8.19 -2.85
CA GLY A 144 14.81 -9.39 -3.26
C GLY A 144 15.09 -10.43 -2.17
N GLY A 145 14.45 -10.35 -1.00
CA GLY A 145 14.61 -11.30 0.09
C GLY A 145 13.65 -12.50 0.03
N ASN A 146 14.12 -13.68 0.49
CA ASN A 146 13.22 -14.76 0.90
C ASN A 146 12.65 -14.40 2.28
N PHE A 147 11.54 -13.65 2.30
CA PHE A 147 10.84 -13.26 3.53
C PHE A 147 10.05 -14.46 4.09
N THR A 148 10.75 -15.42 4.69
CA THR A 148 10.12 -16.60 5.32
C THR A 148 10.08 -16.43 6.83
N HIS A 149 9.17 -17.14 7.51
CA HIS A 149 9.01 -17.15 8.97
C HIS A 149 10.20 -17.75 9.77
N LYS A 150 11.30 -18.15 9.12
CA LYS A 150 12.47 -18.64 9.84
C LYS A 150 13.17 -17.47 10.51
N GLU A 151 13.12 -17.42 11.83
CA GLU A 151 14.00 -16.54 12.62
C GLU A 151 15.45 -16.79 12.24
N PRO A 152 16.23 -15.75 11.90
CA PRO A 152 17.68 -15.91 11.82
C PRO A 152 18.19 -16.17 13.24
N ARG A 153 18.73 -17.35 13.49
CA ARG A 153 19.50 -17.63 14.70
C ARG A 153 20.67 -16.64 14.74
N GLY A 154 20.62 -15.69 15.67
CA GLY A 154 21.74 -14.90 16.14
C GLY A 154 22.49 -14.11 15.06
N ALA A 155 22.02 -12.92 14.69
CA ALA A 155 22.86 -11.92 14.06
C ALA A 155 23.18 -10.84 15.10
N ASN A 156 24.40 -10.88 15.61
CA ASN A 156 24.98 -9.77 16.35
C ASN A 156 25.15 -8.58 15.39
N PHE A 157 24.38 -7.53 15.60
CA PHE A 157 24.60 -6.25 14.93
C PHE A 157 25.78 -5.52 15.59
N SER A 158 27.00 -5.75 15.08
CA SER A 158 28.11 -4.83 15.24
C SER A 158 28.07 -3.84 14.08
N GLY A 159 28.04 -2.55 14.40
CA GLY A 159 27.94 -1.47 13.42
C GLY A 159 29.05 -1.50 12.38
N ALA A 160 28.69 -1.39 11.11
CA ALA A 160 29.64 -1.18 10.02
C ALA A 160 29.50 0.24 9.49
N SER A 161 30.61 0.94 9.60
CA SER A 161 30.91 2.28 9.13
C SER A 161 30.81 2.38 7.60
N LEU A 162 30.28 3.50 7.11
CA LEU A 162 30.32 3.91 5.72
C LEU A 162 31.75 4.19 5.26
N HIS A 163 32.30 3.39 4.37
CA HIS A 163 33.44 3.80 3.54
C HIS A 163 33.24 3.25 2.13
N GLY A 164 33.37 4.17 1.15
CA GLY A 164 33.18 3.92 -0.26
C GLY A 164 34.22 2.94 -0.84
N GLN A 165 33.81 2.18 -1.83
CA GLN A 165 34.72 1.45 -2.69
C GLN A 165 34.39 1.62 -4.16
N ASN A 166 35.48 1.85 -4.90
CA ASN A 166 35.57 2.18 -6.30
C ASN A 166 35.08 1.04 -7.23
N PHE A 167 34.41 1.46 -8.29
CA PHE A 167 34.15 0.64 -9.48
C PHE A 167 35.45 0.44 -10.27
N SER A 168 35.84 -0.80 -10.49
CA SER A 168 36.74 -1.17 -11.58
C SER A 168 36.11 -2.28 -12.40
N SER A 169 35.93 -1.95 -13.68
CA SER A 169 35.44 -2.82 -14.72
C SER A 169 36.49 -3.86 -15.13
N SER A 170 36.14 -5.14 -15.23
CA SER A 170 36.84 -6.10 -16.08
C SER A 170 35.85 -7.04 -16.74
N ASN A 171 35.77 -6.91 -18.07
CA ASN A 171 35.12 -7.82 -18.99
C ASN A 171 35.82 -9.20 -18.98
N SER A 172 35.04 -10.27 -18.87
CA SER A 172 35.41 -11.55 -19.45
C SER A 172 34.16 -12.31 -19.89
N ILE A 173 34.01 -12.41 -21.20
CA ILE A 173 33.04 -13.22 -21.93
C ILE A 173 33.38 -14.69 -21.69
N ARG A 174 32.44 -15.51 -21.23
CA ARG A 174 32.42 -16.95 -21.41
C ARG A 174 31.04 -17.41 -21.82
N GLU A 175 31.00 -18.10 -22.96
CA GLU A 175 29.84 -18.71 -23.62
C GLU A 175 29.30 -19.95 -22.88
N PRO A 176 28.11 -20.49 -23.26
CA PRO A 176 27.20 -21.17 -22.38
C PRO A 176 27.40 -22.69 -22.38
N ASN A 177 27.25 -23.32 -21.24
CA ASN A 177 26.98 -24.75 -21.13
C ASN A 177 25.65 -25.00 -20.49
N SER A 178 24.80 -25.64 -21.27
CA SER A 178 23.51 -26.24 -20.94
C SER A 178 23.60 -27.16 -19.72
N LEU A 179 22.79 -26.90 -18.71
CA LEU A 179 22.30 -27.97 -17.82
C LEU A 179 21.04 -27.48 -17.04
N GLY A 180 19.94 -28.17 -17.33
CA GLY A 180 18.90 -28.54 -16.40
C GLY A 180 18.13 -27.44 -15.67
N ALA A 181 16.99 -27.08 -16.20
CA ALA A 181 15.90 -26.35 -15.56
C ALA A 181 15.63 -26.82 -14.13
N ASN A 182 15.86 -25.90 -13.17
CA ASN A 182 15.10 -25.82 -11.94
C ASN A 182 14.84 -24.35 -11.65
N LEU A 183 14.01 -23.74 -12.48
CA LEU A 183 13.37 -22.45 -12.21
C LEU A 183 12.31 -22.70 -11.12
N LYS A 184 12.76 -22.88 -9.87
CA LYS A 184 11.92 -22.54 -8.73
C LYS A 184 11.59 -21.07 -8.89
N SER A 185 10.34 -20.75 -9.19
CA SER A 185 9.79 -19.40 -9.23
C SER A 185 10.20 -18.70 -7.93
N LYS A 186 11.19 -17.79 -8.00
CA LYS A 186 11.46 -16.84 -6.92
C LYS A 186 10.18 -16.08 -6.73
N ALA A 187 9.50 -16.29 -5.61
CA ALA A 187 8.33 -15.50 -5.25
C ALA A 187 8.78 -14.02 -5.25
N GLN A 188 8.32 -13.29 -6.26
CA GLN A 188 8.67 -11.89 -6.45
C GLN A 188 7.86 -11.05 -5.48
N SER A 189 8.39 -10.80 -4.30
CA SER A 189 7.80 -9.95 -3.27
C SER A 189 8.82 -8.94 -2.76
N CYS A 190 8.34 -7.77 -2.37
CA CYS A 190 9.06 -6.80 -1.55
C CYS A 190 8.58 -6.88 -0.11
N ALA A 191 9.23 -6.18 0.81
CA ALA A 191 8.75 -6.01 2.16
C ALA A 191 8.98 -4.57 2.63
N ILE A 192 8.12 -4.11 3.54
CA ILE A 192 8.25 -2.81 4.20
C ILE A 192 8.38 -2.99 5.69
N ARG A 193 9.15 -2.12 6.33
CA ARG A 193 9.23 -1.99 7.77
C ARG A 193 8.53 -0.70 8.20
N LEU A 194 7.65 -0.84 9.19
CA LEU A 194 6.85 0.24 9.76
C LEU A 194 7.03 0.21 11.28
N THR A 195 7.31 1.35 11.90
CA THR A 195 7.39 1.47 13.36
C THR A 195 6.09 2.08 13.89
N ILE A 196 5.36 1.33 14.68
CA ILE A 196 4.08 1.76 15.25
C ILE A 196 4.32 2.27 16.66
N ILE A 197 3.98 3.53 16.91
CA ILE A 197 4.10 4.18 18.23
C ILE A 197 2.99 3.73 19.18
N PRO A 198 3.17 3.87 20.52
CA PRO A 198 2.19 3.42 21.50
C PRO A 198 0.78 3.99 21.32
N LEU A 199 0.66 5.25 20.90
CA LEU A 199 -0.64 5.89 20.66
C LEU A 199 -1.39 5.16 19.53
N THR A 200 -0.76 4.91 18.39
CA THR A 200 -1.36 4.19 17.26
C THR A 200 -1.72 2.75 17.63
N LEU A 201 -0.89 2.06 18.43
CA LEU A 201 -1.21 0.72 18.94
C LEU A 201 -2.47 0.70 19.80
N LYS A 202 -2.70 1.77 20.59
CA LYS A 202 -3.87 1.92 21.47
C LYS A 202 -5.14 2.23 20.67
N ASP A 203 -5.03 3.11 19.67
CA ASP A 203 -6.18 3.66 18.94
C ASP A 203 -6.57 2.82 17.71
N THR A 204 -5.80 1.77 17.41
CA THR A 204 -6.01 0.89 16.27
C THR A 204 -5.95 -0.59 16.65
N LEU A 205 -6.27 -1.47 15.71
CA LEU A 205 -6.16 -2.92 15.89
C LEU A 205 -4.71 -3.45 15.83
N PHE A 206 -3.71 -2.61 15.53
CA PHE A 206 -2.31 -3.05 15.43
C PHE A 206 -1.80 -3.74 16.69
N GLY A 207 -2.27 -3.33 17.88
CA GLY A 207 -1.95 -3.99 19.15
C GLY A 207 -2.38 -5.47 19.23
N THR A 208 -3.31 -5.90 18.37
CA THR A 208 -3.84 -7.27 18.30
C THR A 208 -3.26 -8.10 17.15
N TYR A 209 -2.50 -7.46 16.25
CA TYR A 209 -1.99 -8.11 15.05
C TYR A 209 -0.91 -9.13 15.39
N LYS A 210 -0.91 -10.24 14.63
CA LYS A 210 0.02 -11.35 14.79
C LYS A 210 0.71 -11.64 13.45
N ILE A 211 1.84 -12.33 13.52
CA ILE A 211 2.54 -12.88 12.35
C ILE A 211 1.57 -13.80 11.59
N GLY A 212 1.59 -13.71 10.25
CA GLY A 212 0.68 -14.41 9.35
C GLY A 212 -0.62 -13.65 9.05
N ARG A 213 -0.90 -12.52 9.76
CA ARG A 213 -2.07 -11.69 9.42
C ARG A 213 -1.89 -11.06 8.07
N ARG A 214 -2.90 -11.20 7.22
CA ARG A 214 -3.01 -10.44 5.96
C ARG A 214 -3.55 -9.04 6.25
N VAL A 215 -3.07 -8.05 5.53
CA VAL A 215 -3.45 -6.63 5.69
C VAL A 215 -3.69 -5.99 4.34
N ASN A 216 -4.63 -5.07 4.27
CA ASN A 216 -4.86 -4.24 3.09
C ASN A 216 -3.77 -3.18 3.00
N ILE A 217 -3.22 -2.98 1.81
CA ILE A 217 -2.20 -1.97 1.52
C ILE A 217 -2.75 -1.02 0.48
N GLU A 218 -2.78 0.28 0.80
CA GLU A 218 -2.97 1.34 -0.18
C GLU A 218 -1.71 2.21 -0.21
N THR A 219 -1.10 2.34 -1.38
CA THR A 219 0.08 3.16 -1.61
C THR A 219 -0.31 4.65 -1.69
N ASP A 220 0.65 5.53 -1.46
CA ASP A 220 0.42 6.97 -1.54
C ASP A 220 -0.10 7.37 -2.92
N LEU A 221 -1.18 8.18 -2.92
CA LEU A 221 -1.82 8.67 -4.14
C LEU A 221 -0.84 9.41 -5.05
N LEU A 222 0.02 10.25 -4.47
CA LEU A 222 1.02 11.02 -5.23
C LEU A 222 2.06 10.09 -5.87
N ALA A 223 2.51 9.06 -5.16
CA ALA A 223 3.44 8.07 -5.70
C ALA A 223 2.85 7.36 -6.93
N ARG A 224 1.55 7.02 -6.91
CA ARG A 224 0.85 6.41 -8.06
C ARG A 224 0.83 7.32 -9.28
N TYR A 225 0.47 8.60 -9.10
CA TYR A 225 0.43 9.54 -10.23
C TYR A 225 1.82 9.82 -10.79
N VAL A 226 2.82 10.01 -9.93
CA VAL A 226 4.22 10.21 -10.37
C VAL A 226 4.73 8.98 -11.13
N ALA A 227 4.52 7.78 -10.60
CA ALA A 227 4.93 6.54 -11.27
C ALA A 227 4.24 6.37 -12.63
N ALA A 228 2.95 6.71 -12.72
CA ALA A 228 2.21 6.65 -13.98
C ALA A 228 2.78 7.61 -15.04
N GLN A 229 3.13 8.85 -14.65
CA GLN A 229 3.72 9.85 -15.54
C GLN A 229 5.14 9.46 -15.98
N LEU A 230 5.92 8.84 -15.11
CA LEU A 230 7.29 8.41 -15.40
C LEU A 230 7.34 7.05 -16.15
N GLY A 231 6.20 6.43 -16.44
CA GLY A 231 6.13 5.13 -17.10
C GLY A 231 6.56 3.95 -16.24
N PHE A 232 6.70 4.12 -14.93
CA PHE A 232 7.01 3.05 -13.98
C PHE A 232 5.79 2.18 -13.63
N ALA A 233 4.59 2.53 -14.08
CA ALA A 233 3.40 1.71 -13.92
C ALA A 233 3.57 0.39 -14.69
N GLY A 234 4.24 -0.56 -14.09
CA GLY A 234 4.44 -1.91 -14.58
C GLY A 234 3.08 -2.60 -14.69
N GLY A 235 2.65 -2.83 -15.91
CA GLY A 235 1.42 -3.52 -16.24
C GLY A 235 0.35 -2.58 -16.80
N ARG A 236 0.50 -2.20 -18.08
CA ARG A 236 -0.67 -1.82 -18.87
C ARG A 236 -1.65 -2.99 -18.80
N PRO A 237 -2.90 -2.80 -18.33
CA PRO A 237 -3.94 -3.74 -18.72
C PRO A 237 -4.04 -3.68 -20.23
N ALA A 238 -3.82 -4.79 -20.89
CA ALA A 238 -4.19 -4.96 -22.28
C ALA A 238 -5.69 -4.62 -22.38
N SER A 239 -6.03 -3.72 -23.31
CA SER A 239 -7.38 -3.26 -23.65
C SER A 239 -7.97 -2.10 -22.82
N CYS A 240 -7.44 -0.91 -23.03
CA CYS A 240 -8.33 0.24 -23.19
C CYS A 240 -8.27 0.64 -24.66
N GLY A 241 -9.45 0.69 -25.29
CA GLY A 241 -9.63 0.87 -26.70
C GLY A 241 -8.85 2.06 -27.26
N THR A 242 -8.27 1.82 -28.42
CA THR A 242 -7.61 2.75 -29.32
C THR A 242 -8.26 4.15 -29.31
N VAL A 243 -7.59 5.09 -28.64
CA VAL A 243 -7.61 6.46 -29.11
C VAL A 243 -6.49 6.50 -30.19
N ALA A 244 -6.88 6.88 -31.40
CA ALA A 244 -6.05 6.87 -32.58
C ALA A 244 -4.65 7.44 -32.25
N ALA A 245 -3.63 6.63 -32.47
CA ALA A 245 -2.24 7.06 -32.50
C ALA A 245 -2.12 8.06 -33.66
N CYS A 246 -1.83 9.31 -33.36
CA CYS A 246 -1.19 10.17 -34.34
C CYS A 246 0.20 9.58 -34.58
N ASP A 247 0.39 9.02 -35.78
CA ASP A 247 1.71 8.68 -36.31
C ASP A 247 2.61 9.92 -36.24
N MET A 248 3.61 9.88 -35.40
CA MET A 248 4.76 10.76 -35.45
C MET A 248 6.01 9.89 -35.54
N ASN A 249 6.32 9.44 -36.76
CA ASN A 249 7.69 9.14 -37.18
C ASN A 249 8.45 10.46 -37.18
N ALA A 250 9.26 10.69 -36.20
CA ALA A 250 10.36 11.64 -36.23
C ALA A 250 11.44 11.16 -35.29
N GLU A 251 12.56 10.74 -35.86
CA GLU A 251 13.84 10.70 -35.18
C GLU A 251 14.10 12.09 -34.58
N GLY A 252 14.14 12.20 -33.28
CA GLY A 252 14.38 13.47 -32.58
C GLY A 252 14.80 13.21 -31.15
N GLU A 253 15.94 13.76 -30.82
CA GLU A 253 16.62 13.77 -29.54
C GLU A 253 15.67 14.01 -28.35
N LYS A 254 15.94 13.31 -27.26
CA LYS A 254 15.26 13.53 -25.98
C LYS A 254 15.61 14.91 -25.43
N GLU A 255 14.89 15.92 -25.84
CA GLU A 255 14.91 17.21 -25.13
C GLU A 255 14.06 17.09 -23.86
N GLY A 256 14.70 17.22 -22.72
CA GLY A 256 14.02 17.41 -21.45
C GLY A 256 13.17 18.70 -21.48
N LEU A 257 12.10 18.75 -20.71
CA LEU A 257 11.27 19.95 -20.54
C LEU A 257 12.18 21.18 -20.30
N SER A 258 12.18 22.11 -21.25
CA SER A 258 12.91 23.37 -21.09
C SER A 258 12.19 24.29 -20.11
N TRP A 259 12.92 25.10 -19.39
CA TRP A 259 12.34 26.09 -18.47
C TRP A 259 11.35 27.02 -19.16
N ASP A 260 11.53 27.32 -20.46
CA ASP A 260 10.61 28.11 -21.28
C ASP A 260 9.23 27.42 -21.45
N ALA A 261 9.18 26.11 -21.45
CA ALA A 261 7.92 25.36 -21.48
C ALA A 261 7.19 25.42 -20.13
N VAL A 262 7.93 25.43 -19.03
CA VAL A 262 7.39 25.60 -17.68
C VAL A 262 6.83 27.01 -17.47
N ASP A 263 7.54 28.06 -17.92
CA ASP A 263 7.09 29.44 -17.82
C ASP A 263 5.83 29.70 -18.66
N LYS A 264 5.73 29.07 -19.83
CA LYS A 264 4.50 29.14 -20.64
C LYS A 264 3.28 28.53 -19.96
N ILE A 265 3.47 27.46 -19.19
CA ILE A 265 2.38 26.82 -18.42
C ILE A 265 1.99 27.71 -17.24
N LEU A 266 2.96 28.29 -16.54
CA LEU A 266 2.72 29.20 -15.41
C LEU A 266 2.07 30.53 -15.81
N SER A 267 2.21 30.97 -17.06
CA SER A 267 1.58 32.21 -17.57
C SER A 267 0.10 32.01 -17.97
N LEU A 268 -0.42 30.79 -17.91
CA LEU A 268 -1.83 30.48 -18.22
C LEU A 268 -2.72 30.41 -16.97
N TYR A 269 -2.15 30.61 -15.79
CA TYR A 269 -2.83 30.70 -14.49
C TYR A 269 -2.53 32.03 -13.81
#